data_d763034623fbfaea30ef5c37077997e5
#
_entry.id   d763034623fbfaea30ef5c37077997e5
#
_cell.length_a   1.000
_cell.length_b   1.000
_cell.length_c   1.000
_cell.angle_alpha   90.00
_cell.angle_beta   90.00
_cell.angle_gamma   90.00
#
_symmetry.space_group_name_H-M   'P 1'
#
loop_
_entity.id
_entity.type
_entity.pdbx_description
1 polymer ?
#
loop_
_entity_poly.entity_id
_entity_poly.type
_entity_poly.pdbx_seq_one_letter_code
_entity_poly.pdbx_strand_id
1 'polypeptide(L)'
;MRAKTLLAAIACAVLLISCGEKKEYIFNGENLDGWKTVLKDDADAITGASTFSAKDSLMRVTGKPFGYIRTEKKYADYKLHLEWRWTGGEGVDGGIFNRLQDGDVVWPLGVQLQMTPKDMGALMGGIKMDGIEGPFYRKPRVVEESPEKPVGEWNEMDFLCKGREMKVWLNGVLVNEASCDATEGYIAIQSEGGPMEFRNIYLTRSK
;
A
#
# COMPACT_ATOMS: atom_id res chain seq x y z
N MET A 1 8.25 31.34 68.89
CA MET A 1 8.71 30.27 68.04
C MET A 1 7.60 29.95 67.05
N ARG A 2 7.80 30.30 65.76
CA ARG A 2 6.79 30.01 64.72
C ARG A 2 7.27 28.80 63.92
N ALA A 3 6.49 27.72 63.96
CA ALA A 3 6.72 26.51 63.19
C ALA A 3 6.40 26.78 61.71
N LYS A 4 7.34 26.53 60.79
CA LYS A 4 7.11 26.56 59.34
C LYS A 4 6.78 25.15 58.89
N THR A 5 5.52 24.95 58.48
CA THR A 5 5.06 23.70 57.85
C THR A 5 5.50 23.68 56.40
N LEU A 6 6.35 22.72 56.04
CA LEU A 6 6.80 22.49 54.65
C LEU A 6 5.78 21.57 53.98
N LEU A 7 5.02 22.06 53.01
CA LEU A 7 4.17 21.22 52.15
C LEU A 7 5.06 20.66 51.03
N ALA A 8 5.26 19.37 51.05
CA ALA A 8 5.89 18.65 49.94
C ALA A 8 4.80 18.33 48.86
N ALA A 9 4.90 18.96 47.70
CA ALA A 9 4.05 18.64 46.57
C ALA A 9 4.63 17.39 45.86
N ILE A 10 3.90 16.27 45.95
CA ILE A 10 4.20 15.06 45.22
C ILE A 10 3.67 15.24 43.79
N ALA A 11 4.55 15.50 42.84
CA ALA A 11 4.25 15.50 41.42
C ALA A 11 4.10 14.05 40.93
N CYS A 12 2.85 13.60 40.73
CA CYS A 12 2.54 12.32 40.12
C CYS A 12 2.80 12.44 38.62
N ALA A 13 3.96 11.94 38.14
CA ALA A 13 4.24 11.82 36.72
C ALA A 13 3.37 10.68 36.14
N VAL A 14 2.29 11.05 35.46
CA VAL A 14 1.49 10.10 34.67
C VAL A 14 2.31 9.77 33.43
N LEU A 15 2.96 8.61 33.43
CA LEU A 15 3.55 8.01 32.22
C LEU A 15 2.40 7.60 31.32
N LEU A 16 2.09 8.44 30.32
CA LEU A 16 1.26 8.05 29.19
C LEU A 16 2.04 7.01 28.38
N ILE A 17 1.82 5.73 28.66
CA ILE A 17 2.26 4.65 27.79
C ILE A 17 1.39 4.77 26.54
N SER A 18 1.90 5.45 25.52
CA SER A 18 1.34 5.39 24.17
C SER A 18 1.47 3.93 23.69
N CYS A 19 0.38 3.19 23.80
CA CYS A 19 0.28 1.87 23.19
C CYS A 19 0.15 2.07 21.67
N GLY A 20 1.28 2.36 21.02
CA GLY A 20 1.34 2.45 19.56
C GLY A 20 0.88 1.13 18.96
N GLU A 21 0.09 1.18 17.90
CA GLU A 21 -0.34 -0.02 17.17
C GLU A 21 0.90 -0.81 16.73
N LYS A 22 0.90 -2.13 16.98
CA LYS A 22 2.02 -2.98 16.61
C LYS A 22 2.12 -3.05 15.09
N LYS A 23 3.24 -2.61 14.54
CA LYS A 23 3.56 -2.69 13.11
C LYS A 23 4.11 -4.07 12.77
N GLU A 24 3.60 -4.67 11.70
CA GLU A 24 4.15 -5.85 11.05
C GLU A 24 4.75 -5.41 9.71
N TYR A 25 6.08 -5.27 9.64
CA TYR A 25 6.76 -4.94 8.40
C TYR A 25 6.70 -6.14 7.46
N ILE A 26 6.04 -5.98 6.31
CA ILE A 26 5.95 -6.99 5.24
C ILE A 26 7.07 -6.84 4.21
N PHE A 27 7.81 -5.75 4.25
CA PHE A 27 9.09 -5.56 3.57
C PHE A 27 10.16 -5.26 4.62
N ASN A 28 11.22 -6.08 4.65
CA ASN A 28 12.27 -6.00 5.67
C ASN A 28 13.33 -4.92 5.42
N GLY A 29 13.31 -4.28 4.23
CA GLY A 29 14.29 -3.27 3.82
C GLY A 29 15.62 -3.83 3.30
N GLU A 30 15.83 -5.13 3.34
CA GLU A 30 17.10 -5.79 2.98
C GLU A 30 17.00 -6.61 1.69
N ASN A 31 15.92 -7.40 1.57
CA ASN A 31 15.69 -8.30 0.46
C ASN A 31 14.19 -8.46 0.16
N LEU A 32 13.85 -9.32 -0.80
CA LEU A 32 12.47 -9.61 -1.20
C LEU A 32 11.91 -10.89 -0.56
N ASP A 33 12.46 -11.35 0.57
CA ASP A 33 11.95 -12.51 1.29
C ASP A 33 10.49 -12.28 1.73
N GLY A 34 9.64 -13.28 1.51
CA GLY A 34 8.19 -13.19 1.74
C GLY A 34 7.40 -12.55 0.59
N TRP A 35 8.09 -12.28 -0.53
CA TRP A 35 7.49 -11.78 -1.76
C TRP A 35 7.73 -12.71 -2.94
N LYS A 36 6.75 -12.80 -3.85
CA LYS A 36 6.80 -13.57 -5.09
C LYS A 36 6.57 -12.65 -6.28
N THR A 37 7.50 -12.70 -7.25
CA THR A 37 7.38 -11.97 -8.51
C THR A 37 6.57 -12.78 -9.51
N VAL A 38 5.68 -12.11 -10.24
CA VAL A 38 4.87 -12.63 -11.34
C VAL A 38 4.99 -11.66 -12.51
N LEU A 39 5.67 -12.07 -13.58
CA LEU A 39 5.95 -11.22 -14.73
C LEU A 39 5.40 -11.83 -16.01
N LYS A 40 5.12 -10.99 -16.96
CA LYS A 40 4.74 -11.39 -18.30
C LYS A 40 5.89 -12.18 -18.93
N ASP A 41 5.59 -13.39 -19.42
CA ASP A 41 6.51 -14.27 -20.16
C ASP A 41 7.80 -14.62 -19.38
N ASP A 42 7.75 -14.64 -18.04
CA ASP A 42 8.92 -14.88 -17.17
C ASP A 42 10.15 -14.03 -17.54
N ALA A 43 9.89 -12.77 -17.88
CA ALA A 43 10.85 -11.90 -18.55
C ALA A 43 12.18 -11.70 -17.80
N ASP A 44 12.20 -11.71 -16.47
CA ASP A 44 13.45 -11.60 -15.69
C ASP A 44 14.32 -12.84 -15.87
N ALA A 45 13.72 -14.03 -15.98
CA ALA A 45 14.46 -15.26 -16.25
C ALA A 45 15.09 -15.26 -17.67
N ILE A 46 14.44 -14.63 -18.64
CA ILE A 46 14.91 -14.52 -20.02
C ILE A 46 15.99 -13.45 -20.16
N THR A 47 15.81 -12.30 -19.52
CA THR A 47 16.69 -11.14 -19.69
C THR A 47 17.82 -11.05 -18.67
N GLY A 48 17.71 -11.78 -17.54
CA GLY A 48 18.61 -11.64 -16.39
C GLY A 48 18.50 -10.30 -15.68
N ALA A 49 17.48 -9.49 -16.00
CA ALA A 49 17.19 -8.24 -15.33
C ALA A 49 16.33 -8.50 -14.09
N SER A 50 16.34 -7.58 -13.14
CA SER A 50 15.48 -7.61 -11.96
C SER A 50 14.46 -6.50 -12.05
N THR A 51 13.20 -6.84 -12.36
CA THR A 51 12.08 -5.90 -12.37
C THR A 51 11.84 -5.32 -10.98
N PHE A 52 11.98 -6.16 -9.96
CA PHE A 52 11.90 -5.79 -8.56
C PHE A 52 13.23 -6.06 -7.86
N SER A 53 13.68 -5.14 -7.04
CA SER A 53 14.90 -5.30 -6.25
C SER A 53 14.78 -4.61 -4.90
N ALA A 54 15.59 -5.06 -3.93
CA ALA A 54 15.72 -4.42 -2.62
C ALA A 54 17.15 -3.88 -2.48
N LYS A 55 17.28 -2.59 -2.18
CA LYS A 55 18.56 -1.93 -1.93
C LYS A 55 18.37 -0.64 -1.15
N ASP A 56 19.26 -0.35 -0.21
CA ASP A 56 19.26 0.89 0.59
C ASP A 56 17.93 1.11 1.33
N SER A 57 17.34 0.04 1.88
CA SER A 57 16.02 0.00 2.54
C SER A 57 14.85 0.37 1.62
N LEU A 58 15.04 0.31 0.32
CA LEU A 58 14.02 0.59 -0.69
C LEU A 58 13.69 -0.67 -1.50
N MET A 59 12.41 -0.89 -1.74
CA MET A 59 11.95 -1.77 -2.81
C MET A 59 11.86 -0.93 -4.09
N ARG A 60 12.57 -1.35 -5.13
CA ARG A 60 12.61 -0.67 -6.42
C ARG A 60 11.86 -1.46 -7.47
N VAL A 61 11.11 -0.74 -8.28
CA VAL A 61 10.35 -1.25 -9.41
C VAL A 61 10.81 -0.52 -10.66
N THR A 62 11.17 -1.25 -11.71
CA THR A 62 11.62 -0.65 -12.97
C THR A 62 10.48 -0.17 -13.85
N GLY A 63 9.26 -0.68 -13.63
CA GLY A 63 8.08 -0.40 -14.45
C GLY A 63 7.96 -1.29 -15.69
N LYS A 64 8.97 -2.05 -16.05
CA LYS A 64 8.98 -3.04 -17.15
C LYS A 64 9.94 -4.16 -16.82
N PRO A 65 9.63 -5.40 -17.24
CA PRO A 65 8.40 -5.88 -17.91
C PRO A 65 7.15 -5.74 -17.05
N PHE A 66 5.97 -5.92 -17.65
CA PHE A 66 4.69 -5.91 -16.96
C PHE A 66 4.53 -7.08 -16.01
N GLY A 67 3.90 -6.82 -14.88
CA GLY A 67 3.62 -7.81 -13.86
C GLY A 67 3.51 -7.17 -12.49
N TYR A 68 3.78 -7.94 -11.46
CA TYR A 68 3.73 -7.49 -10.07
C TYR A 68 4.63 -8.34 -9.18
N ILE A 69 4.90 -7.81 -7.99
CA ILE A 69 5.42 -8.57 -6.87
C ILE A 69 4.34 -8.63 -5.79
N ARG A 70 4.02 -9.81 -5.27
CA ARG A 70 3.01 -10.01 -4.24
C ARG A 70 3.58 -10.64 -2.98
N THR A 71 2.92 -10.41 -1.86
CA THR A 71 3.22 -11.16 -0.63
C THR A 71 3.00 -12.66 -0.85
N GLU A 72 3.77 -13.51 -0.17
CA GLU A 72 3.53 -14.96 -0.15
C GLU A 72 2.34 -15.35 0.74
N LYS A 73 2.04 -14.51 1.74
CA LYS A 73 0.91 -14.68 2.65
C LYS A 73 -0.30 -13.87 2.21
N LYS A 74 -1.49 -14.38 2.46
CA LYS A 74 -2.75 -13.64 2.37
C LYS A 74 -3.01 -12.91 3.69
N TYR A 75 -3.70 -11.79 3.59
CA TYR A 75 -4.12 -10.97 4.72
C TYR A 75 -5.61 -10.65 4.62
N ALA A 76 -6.29 -10.62 5.77
CA ALA A 76 -7.70 -10.30 5.87
C ALA A 76 -7.91 -8.86 6.36
N ASP A 77 -7.97 -8.66 7.68
CA ASP A 77 -8.24 -7.36 8.28
C ASP A 77 -6.93 -6.64 8.66
N TYR A 78 -6.63 -5.57 7.97
CA TYR A 78 -5.40 -4.80 8.16
C TYR A 78 -5.57 -3.35 7.71
N LYS A 79 -4.68 -2.50 8.19
CA LYS A 79 -4.36 -1.23 7.56
C LYS A 79 -2.92 -1.34 7.03
N LEU A 80 -2.78 -1.32 5.71
CA LEU A 80 -1.50 -1.24 5.01
C LEU A 80 -1.04 0.23 5.03
N HIS A 81 0.19 0.44 5.42
CA HIS A 81 0.90 1.70 5.21
C HIS A 81 2.08 1.46 4.30
N LEU A 82 2.32 2.37 3.36
CA LEU A 82 3.53 2.42 2.56
C LEU A 82 3.83 3.86 2.13
N GLU A 83 5.12 4.11 1.90
CA GLU A 83 5.57 5.33 1.25
C GLU A 83 6.11 4.99 -0.14
N TRP A 84 5.85 5.83 -1.11
CA TRP A 84 6.27 5.62 -2.49
C TRP A 84 6.61 6.92 -3.21
N ARG A 85 7.41 6.81 -4.28
CA ARG A 85 7.67 7.92 -5.20
C ARG A 85 7.95 7.41 -6.61
N TRP A 86 7.64 8.22 -7.59
CA TRP A 86 8.16 8.07 -8.94
C TRP A 86 9.62 8.51 -8.98
N THR A 87 10.50 7.76 -9.65
CA THR A 87 11.93 8.09 -9.75
C THR A 87 12.31 8.63 -11.13
N GLY A 88 11.37 8.67 -12.06
CA GLY A 88 11.56 9.23 -13.40
C GLY A 88 10.31 9.06 -14.24
N GLY A 89 10.31 9.71 -15.39
CA GLY A 89 9.19 9.70 -16.34
C GLY A 89 8.08 10.69 -15.97
N GLU A 90 7.27 11.05 -16.95
CA GLU A 90 6.00 11.71 -16.71
C GLU A 90 4.94 10.61 -16.55
N GLY A 91 4.40 10.51 -15.34
CA GLY A 91 3.13 9.90 -15.04
C GLY A 91 2.81 8.62 -15.79
N VAL A 92 3.51 7.60 -15.46
CA VAL A 92 3.34 6.29 -16.02
C VAL A 92 2.41 5.47 -15.16
N ASP A 93 2.07 4.29 -15.58
CA ASP A 93 1.09 3.46 -14.91
C ASP A 93 1.73 2.61 -13.82
N GLY A 94 0.94 2.30 -12.81
CA GLY A 94 1.29 1.45 -11.69
C GLY A 94 0.06 1.20 -10.82
N GLY A 95 0.24 0.36 -9.81
CA GLY A 95 -0.87 0.06 -8.91
C GLY A 95 -0.46 -0.71 -7.66
N ILE A 96 -1.31 -0.63 -6.66
CA ILE A 96 -1.23 -1.44 -5.45
C ILE A 96 -2.45 -2.35 -5.42
N PHE A 97 -2.24 -3.66 -5.50
CA PHE A 97 -3.33 -4.62 -5.36
C PHE A 97 -3.56 -4.96 -3.89
N ASN A 98 -4.82 -5.01 -3.53
CA ASN A 98 -5.31 -5.59 -2.30
C ASN A 98 -6.35 -6.65 -2.64
N ARG A 99 -6.57 -7.61 -1.75
CA ARG A 99 -7.51 -8.72 -2.00
C ARG A 99 -7.17 -9.51 -3.28
N LEU A 100 -5.91 -9.53 -3.69
CA LEU A 100 -5.47 -10.30 -4.85
C LEU A 100 -5.66 -11.78 -4.60
N GLN A 101 -6.34 -12.46 -5.53
CA GLN A 101 -6.69 -13.87 -5.43
C GLN A 101 -5.62 -14.77 -6.06
N ASP A 102 -5.76 -16.08 -5.88
CA ASP A 102 -4.86 -17.08 -6.47
C ASP A 102 -4.89 -17.04 -8.01
N GLY A 103 -3.86 -17.60 -8.62
CA GLY A 103 -3.79 -17.77 -10.06
C GLY A 103 -2.77 -16.87 -10.73
N ASP A 104 -1.57 -16.72 -10.18
CA ASP A 104 -0.40 -15.96 -10.68
C ASP A 104 -0.39 -15.65 -12.18
N VAL A 105 -1.29 -14.79 -12.61
CA VAL A 105 -1.41 -14.28 -14.00
C VAL A 105 -1.11 -12.78 -14.00
N VAL A 106 -0.60 -12.25 -15.10
CA VAL A 106 -0.15 -10.85 -15.20
C VAL A 106 -1.24 -9.83 -14.89
N TRP A 107 -2.50 -10.16 -15.19
CA TRP A 107 -3.67 -9.37 -14.84
C TRP A 107 -4.51 -10.14 -13.81
N PRO A 108 -4.17 -10.03 -12.52
CA PRO A 108 -4.76 -10.89 -11.51
C PRO A 108 -6.16 -10.44 -11.09
N LEU A 109 -6.93 -11.36 -10.53
CA LEU A 109 -8.18 -11.05 -9.87
C LEU A 109 -7.87 -10.40 -8.51
N GLY A 110 -8.19 -9.14 -8.37
CA GLY A 110 -7.94 -8.34 -7.17
C GLY A 110 -8.65 -6.99 -7.23
N VAL A 111 -8.44 -6.17 -6.21
CA VAL A 111 -8.80 -4.76 -6.22
C VAL A 111 -7.50 -3.95 -6.29
N GLN A 112 -7.31 -3.24 -7.38
CA GLN A 112 -6.17 -2.37 -7.63
C GLN A 112 -6.52 -0.94 -7.22
N LEU A 113 -5.66 -0.31 -6.47
CA LEU A 113 -5.58 1.13 -6.39
C LEU A 113 -4.76 1.63 -7.59
N GLN A 114 -5.37 2.42 -8.42
CA GLN A 114 -4.73 2.98 -9.61
C GLN A 114 -3.78 4.11 -9.25
N MET A 115 -2.58 4.08 -9.84
CA MET A 115 -1.52 5.05 -9.59
C MET A 115 -1.16 5.89 -10.84
N THR A 116 -2.01 5.94 -11.88
CA THR A 116 -1.82 6.91 -12.96
C THR A 116 -2.18 8.32 -12.48
N PRO A 117 -1.49 9.38 -12.91
CA PRO A 117 -1.78 10.75 -12.47
C PRO A 117 -3.23 11.18 -12.68
N LYS A 118 -3.86 10.77 -13.77
CA LYS A 118 -5.27 11.09 -14.05
C LYS A 118 -6.24 10.40 -13.09
N ASP A 119 -5.91 9.17 -12.68
CA ASP A 119 -6.78 8.28 -11.95
C ASP A 119 -6.23 7.89 -10.58
N MET A 120 -5.19 8.57 -10.13
CA MET A 120 -4.59 8.34 -8.82
C MET A 120 -5.67 8.31 -7.74
N GLY A 121 -5.76 7.16 -7.04
CA GLY A 121 -6.78 6.94 -6.01
C GLY A 121 -8.06 6.27 -6.50
N ALA A 122 -8.23 5.99 -7.80
CA ALA A 122 -9.34 5.16 -8.27
C ALA A 122 -9.15 3.70 -7.82
N LEU A 123 -10.24 3.02 -7.48
CA LEU A 123 -10.26 1.57 -7.24
C LEU A 123 -10.78 0.86 -8.48
N MET A 124 -10.11 -0.22 -8.90
CA MET A 124 -10.51 -1.00 -10.07
C MET A 124 -10.13 -2.47 -9.93
N GLY A 125 -10.74 -3.33 -10.71
CA GLY A 125 -10.38 -4.75 -10.78
C GLY A 125 -11.54 -5.67 -11.15
N GLY A 126 -11.27 -6.96 -11.13
CA GLY A 126 -12.26 -7.99 -11.46
C GLY A 126 -13.12 -8.44 -10.28
N ILE A 127 -12.78 -8.04 -9.03
CA ILE A 127 -13.61 -8.35 -7.86
C ILE A 127 -14.79 -7.38 -7.81
N LYS A 128 -15.99 -7.92 -7.64
CA LYS A 128 -17.21 -7.11 -7.55
C LYS A 128 -17.12 -6.13 -6.38
N MET A 129 -17.39 -4.85 -6.68
CA MET A 129 -17.55 -3.77 -5.72
C MET A 129 -19.01 -3.30 -5.69
N ASP A 130 -19.54 -3.07 -4.48
CA ASP A 130 -20.95 -2.70 -4.29
C ASP A 130 -21.26 -1.37 -4.99
N GLY A 131 -22.42 -1.32 -5.67
CA GLY A 131 -22.86 -0.15 -6.41
C GLY A 131 -22.12 0.14 -7.72
N ILE A 132 -21.22 -0.75 -8.15
CA ILE A 132 -20.49 -0.66 -9.42
C ILE A 132 -20.93 -1.82 -10.31
N GLU A 133 -21.29 -1.54 -11.55
CA GLU A 133 -21.70 -2.53 -12.54
C GLU A 133 -20.60 -2.73 -13.60
N GLY A 134 -20.58 -3.94 -14.18
CA GLY A 134 -19.72 -4.27 -15.31
C GLY A 134 -18.82 -5.47 -15.08
N PRO A 135 -18.17 -5.97 -16.14
CA PRO A 135 -17.25 -7.10 -16.05
C PRO A 135 -15.88 -6.71 -15.44
N PHE A 136 -15.58 -5.41 -15.40
CA PHE A 136 -14.43 -4.82 -14.76
C PHE A 136 -14.89 -3.62 -13.95
N TYR A 137 -14.83 -3.75 -12.63
CA TYR A 137 -15.34 -2.75 -11.71
C TYR A 137 -14.36 -1.61 -11.58
N ARG A 138 -14.83 -0.37 -11.69
CA ARG A 138 -14.01 0.84 -11.54
C ARG A 138 -14.78 1.91 -10.79
N LYS A 139 -14.19 2.35 -9.69
CA LYS A 139 -14.70 3.44 -8.88
C LYS A 139 -13.72 4.61 -8.93
N PRO A 140 -14.07 5.75 -9.52
CA PRO A 140 -13.26 6.96 -9.51
C PRO A 140 -12.94 7.40 -8.07
N ARG A 141 -11.85 8.12 -7.89
CA ARG A 141 -11.57 8.77 -6.61
C ARG A 141 -12.71 9.73 -6.21
N VAL A 142 -12.87 9.92 -4.91
CA VAL A 142 -13.96 10.76 -4.36
C VAL A 142 -13.56 12.23 -4.24
N VAL A 143 -12.30 12.57 -4.46
CA VAL A 143 -11.79 13.96 -4.46
C VAL A 143 -11.56 14.44 -5.87
N GLU A 144 -11.79 15.71 -6.12
CA GLU A 144 -11.64 16.32 -7.45
C GLU A 144 -10.16 16.35 -7.85
N GLU A 145 -9.31 16.88 -7.00
CA GLU A 145 -7.86 16.94 -7.22
C GLU A 145 -7.14 15.82 -6.49
N SER A 146 -6.13 15.26 -7.14
CA SER A 146 -5.26 14.27 -6.50
C SER A 146 -4.36 14.95 -5.48
N PRO A 147 -4.28 14.44 -4.25
CA PRO A 147 -3.30 14.93 -3.27
C PRO A 147 -1.89 14.38 -3.49
N GLU A 148 -1.61 13.79 -4.65
CA GLU A 148 -0.30 13.29 -5.02
C GLU A 148 0.73 14.42 -5.09
N LYS A 149 1.91 14.16 -4.55
CA LYS A 149 3.05 15.07 -4.63
C LYS A 149 3.80 14.91 -5.97
N PRO A 150 4.55 15.93 -6.39
CA PRO A 150 5.33 15.88 -7.62
C PRO A 150 6.28 14.68 -7.71
N VAL A 151 6.67 14.32 -8.95
CA VAL A 151 7.67 13.28 -9.22
C VAL A 151 8.95 13.54 -8.43
N GLY A 152 9.48 12.49 -7.81
CA GLY A 152 10.65 12.54 -6.93
C GLY A 152 10.32 12.75 -5.46
N GLU A 153 9.16 13.25 -5.11
CA GLU A 153 8.73 13.43 -3.73
C GLU A 153 8.05 12.19 -3.16
N TRP A 154 8.26 11.95 -1.87
CA TRP A 154 7.65 10.81 -1.17
C TRP A 154 6.18 11.08 -0.86
N ASN A 155 5.31 10.19 -1.31
CA ASN A 155 3.91 10.10 -0.96
C ASN A 155 3.71 9.05 0.13
N GLU A 156 2.69 9.25 0.96
CA GLU A 156 2.22 8.28 1.95
C GLU A 156 0.86 7.71 1.52
N MET A 157 0.70 6.42 1.62
CA MET A 157 -0.55 5.74 1.35
C MET A 157 -0.94 4.86 2.51
N ASP A 158 -2.18 5.01 2.97
CA ASP A 158 -2.83 4.11 3.91
C ASP A 158 -4.00 3.42 3.22
N PHE A 159 -4.07 2.10 3.33
CA PHE A 159 -5.15 1.30 2.77
C PHE A 159 -5.77 0.41 3.85
N LEU A 160 -6.97 0.74 4.31
CA LEU A 160 -7.74 -0.08 5.24
C LEU A 160 -8.50 -1.16 4.48
N CYS A 161 -8.35 -2.41 4.93
CA CYS A 161 -9.19 -3.54 4.58
C CYS A 161 -9.80 -4.12 5.87
N LYS A 162 -11.13 -4.12 6.00
CA LYS A 162 -11.84 -4.69 7.16
C LYS A 162 -13.14 -5.37 6.73
N GLY A 163 -13.19 -6.70 6.86
CA GLY A 163 -14.26 -7.47 6.25
C GLY A 163 -14.36 -7.16 4.76
N ARG A 164 -15.52 -6.70 4.30
CA ARG A 164 -15.74 -6.25 2.91
C ARG A 164 -15.32 -4.80 2.66
N GLU A 165 -15.14 -3.99 3.72
CA GLU A 165 -14.85 -2.56 3.60
C GLU A 165 -13.40 -2.31 3.20
N MET A 166 -13.21 -1.30 2.35
CA MET A 166 -11.92 -0.77 1.95
C MET A 166 -11.96 0.76 1.99
N LYS A 167 -10.88 1.38 2.51
CA LYS A 167 -10.71 2.84 2.48
C LYS A 167 -9.26 3.16 2.16
N VAL A 168 -9.05 4.20 1.36
CA VAL A 168 -7.73 4.62 0.92
C VAL A 168 -7.50 6.08 1.23
N TRP A 169 -6.39 6.36 1.88
CA TRP A 169 -5.89 7.72 2.08
C TRP A 169 -4.57 7.88 1.35
N LEU A 170 -4.43 9.01 0.67
CA LEU A 170 -3.20 9.46 0.05
C LEU A 170 -2.79 10.79 0.68
N ASN A 171 -1.59 10.84 1.25
CA ASN A 171 -1.08 12.01 1.97
C ASN A 171 -2.07 12.53 3.02
N GLY A 172 -2.74 11.62 3.74
CA GLY A 172 -3.73 11.92 4.78
C GLY A 172 -5.13 12.27 4.27
N VAL A 173 -5.35 12.40 2.96
CA VAL A 173 -6.66 12.71 2.35
C VAL A 173 -7.35 11.41 1.95
N LEU A 174 -8.62 11.20 2.37
CA LEU A 174 -9.44 10.06 1.93
C LEU A 174 -9.73 10.22 0.42
N VAL A 175 -9.15 9.34 -0.41
CA VAL A 175 -9.30 9.39 -1.87
C VAL A 175 -10.29 8.38 -2.41
N ASN A 176 -10.57 7.30 -1.66
CA ASN A 176 -11.60 6.33 -2.03
C ASN A 176 -12.06 5.49 -0.85
N GLU A 177 -13.26 4.94 -0.99
CA GLU A 177 -13.81 3.90 -0.13
C GLU A 177 -14.73 3.00 -0.94
N ALA A 178 -14.77 1.72 -0.64
CA ALA A 178 -15.64 0.74 -1.32
C ALA A 178 -15.90 -0.45 -0.41
N SER A 179 -16.91 -1.26 -0.79
CA SER A 179 -17.07 -2.62 -0.28
C SER A 179 -16.94 -3.59 -1.44
N CYS A 180 -16.23 -4.69 -1.25
CA CYS A 180 -16.05 -5.72 -2.26
C CYS A 180 -16.37 -7.12 -1.74
N ASP A 181 -16.52 -8.10 -2.66
CA ASP A 181 -16.91 -9.47 -2.28
C ASP A 181 -15.77 -10.28 -1.66
N ALA A 182 -14.50 -9.88 -1.85
CA ALA A 182 -13.36 -10.55 -1.24
C ALA A 182 -13.04 -9.97 0.15
N THR A 183 -12.81 -10.84 1.13
CA THR A 183 -12.47 -10.46 2.51
C THR A 183 -11.02 -10.74 2.89
N GLU A 184 -10.27 -11.47 2.04
CA GLU A 184 -8.85 -11.75 2.18
C GLU A 184 -8.16 -11.81 0.82
N GLY A 185 -6.84 -11.73 0.81
CA GLY A 185 -6.04 -11.88 -0.40
C GLY A 185 -4.60 -11.43 -0.18
N TYR A 186 -3.78 -11.55 -1.23
CA TYR A 186 -2.43 -11.03 -1.23
C TYR A 186 -2.42 -9.51 -1.40
N ILE A 187 -1.32 -8.90 -1.01
CA ILE A 187 -0.98 -7.51 -1.30
C ILE A 187 0.07 -7.52 -2.39
N ALA A 188 -0.06 -6.68 -3.42
CA ALA A 188 0.92 -6.64 -4.49
C ALA A 188 1.23 -5.22 -4.96
N ILE A 189 2.43 -5.05 -5.51
CA ILE A 189 2.92 -3.83 -6.14
C ILE A 189 3.14 -4.13 -7.61
N GLN A 190 2.52 -3.33 -8.47
CA GLN A 190 2.53 -3.53 -9.92
C GLN A 190 3.75 -2.88 -10.58
N SER A 191 4.21 -3.49 -11.67
CA SER A 191 5.15 -2.94 -12.64
C SER A 191 4.42 -2.78 -13.98
N GLU A 192 4.09 -1.53 -14.38
CA GLU A 192 3.29 -1.27 -15.58
C GLU A 192 3.72 -0.02 -16.36
N GLY A 193 4.86 0.52 -16.14
CA GLY A 193 5.33 1.60 -17.02
C GLY A 193 6.34 2.54 -16.43
N GLY A 194 6.24 2.94 -15.17
CA GLY A 194 7.16 3.87 -14.55
C GLY A 194 8.01 3.28 -13.44
N PRO A 195 9.26 3.75 -13.33
CA PRO A 195 10.11 3.36 -12.23
C PRO A 195 9.63 4.00 -10.93
N MET A 196 9.52 3.18 -9.88
CA MET A 196 9.08 3.59 -8.56
C MET A 196 10.01 3.07 -7.48
N GLU A 197 10.00 3.75 -6.36
CA GLU A 197 10.59 3.29 -5.11
C GLU A 197 9.55 3.26 -4.01
N PHE A 198 9.66 2.24 -3.15
CA PHE A 198 8.78 2.03 -1.99
C PHE A 198 9.61 1.82 -0.74
N ARG A 199 9.08 2.27 0.41
CA ARG A 199 9.65 2.02 1.74
C ARG A 199 8.56 2.01 2.80
N ASN A 200 8.92 1.67 4.02
CA ASN A 200 8.01 1.68 5.18
C ASN A 200 6.73 0.87 4.94
N ILE A 201 6.86 -0.30 4.28
CA ILE A 201 5.72 -1.16 3.95
C ILE A 201 5.39 -2.03 5.16
N TYR A 202 4.33 -1.70 5.88
CA TYR A 202 3.90 -2.44 7.05
C TYR A 202 2.39 -2.50 7.19
N LEU A 203 1.94 -3.47 7.96
CA LEU A 203 0.56 -3.63 8.37
C LEU A 203 0.40 -3.24 9.84
N THR A 204 -0.76 -2.68 10.16
CA THR A 204 -1.29 -2.61 11.53
C THR A 204 -2.61 -3.37 11.56
N ARG A 205 -2.98 -3.90 12.74
CA ARG A 205 -4.29 -4.55 12.88
C ARG A 205 -5.38 -3.49 12.88
N SER A 206 -6.39 -3.66 12.02
CA SER A 206 -7.61 -2.85 12.14
C SER A 206 -8.37 -3.32 13.38
N LYS A 207 -8.55 -2.44 14.34
CA LYS A 207 -9.42 -2.69 15.49
C LYS A 207 -10.88 -2.60 15.10
#